data_58abf934b7fec979bde557c3cfbe9dc2
#
_entry.id   58abf934b7fec979bde557c3cfbe9dc2
#
_cell.length_a   1.000
_cell.length_b   1.000
_cell.length_c   1.000
_cell.angle_alpha   90.00
_cell.angle_beta   90.00
_cell.angle_gamma   90.00
#
_symmetry.space_group_name_H-M   'P 1'
#
loop_
_entity.id
_entity.type
_entity.pdbx_description
1 polymer ?
#
loop_
_entity_poly.entity_id
_entity_poly.type
_entity_poly.pdbx_seq_one_letter_code
_entity_poly.pdbx_strand_id
1 'polypeptide(L)'
;MAKWISYDDELKNKIQKLYIDENVCCKDMPKLLNITPKQFSSALYKFNIRKPIEKIHKNTEATLIKRYGVKSCFLIKEVKEKAIKNSCTDKAKQKREQTTLERYGVKNIFSLKDENGEYLTLKKQKLNNNGKLAWNTNKQKQTMLNKYGVDHNWKRPEFIKENTERSKARKGIKVGKRKETLEKINLMKSFVEENKNISIGEIKDRAGFSTTNANIYPEIRKLLKPKTSYYEKIVENFLIKNNIKYIKHDRKVISPLELDFYLYENNVALEVNDISTHLSKEKNYHLNKTKLCREKGIRLIHIWEFCLPLKNGYKSSFQKNSWEVIKNCILTSCKKIDNRIYARNTKIIILDAIKTKDFFDKNNINGYRSAKYTYALIDKNKKYVSNEDILMAYSIKKPFFNKDCEIEIVRGASKIGIQVIGGASKIWNEILKTYNSVVYYCDNNYYNANSFIFLKDAVLEAEGVSFWNVYLNEKLIKNRSPKNNSKIKNDKNIKRLYNAGYQKWVYRNGCDKI
;
A
#
# COMPACT_ATOMS: atom_id res chain seq x y z
N MET A 1 36.29 31.18 -52.37
CA MET A 1 36.34 29.91 -53.15
C MET A 1 37.05 28.86 -52.28
N ALA A 2 36.44 27.72 -52.03
CA ALA A 2 37.08 26.65 -51.26
C ALA A 2 38.23 26.06 -52.14
N LYS A 3 39.47 26.13 -51.62
CA LYS A 3 40.63 25.50 -52.28
C LYS A 3 40.38 23.99 -52.47
N TRP A 4 40.55 23.48 -53.67
CA TRP A 4 40.57 22.05 -53.93
C TRP A 4 41.74 21.42 -53.17
N ILE A 5 41.49 20.31 -52.43
CA ILE A 5 42.54 19.59 -51.73
C ILE A 5 42.68 18.22 -52.34
N SER A 6 43.91 17.85 -52.62
CA SER A 6 44.26 16.48 -52.95
C SER A 6 44.23 15.62 -51.69
N TYR A 7 43.53 14.48 -51.75
CA TYR A 7 43.53 13.48 -50.69
C TYR A 7 44.60 12.43 -51.03
N ASP A 8 45.87 12.84 -50.94
CA ASP A 8 47.05 12.02 -51.22
C ASP A 8 47.67 11.45 -49.93
N ASP A 9 48.71 10.62 -50.13
CA ASP A 9 49.43 9.99 -49.01
C ASP A 9 50.23 11.01 -48.17
N GLU A 10 50.61 12.14 -48.71
CA GLU A 10 51.30 13.20 -47.99
C GLU A 10 50.35 13.81 -46.89
N LEU A 11 49.14 14.15 -47.29
CA LEU A 11 48.11 14.63 -46.39
C LEU A 11 47.75 13.58 -45.34
N LYS A 12 47.64 12.30 -45.75
CA LYS A 12 47.38 11.19 -44.85
C LYS A 12 48.46 11.05 -43.80
N ASN A 13 49.73 11.09 -44.19
CA ASN A 13 50.85 10.96 -43.26
C ASN A 13 50.93 12.16 -42.30
N LYS A 14 50.68 13.39 -42.79
CA LYS A 14 50.58 14.58 -41.94
C LYS A 14 49.47 14.47 -40.91
N ILE A 15 48.30 14.00 -41.30
CA ILE A 15 47.19 13.78 -40.40
C ILE A 15 47.55 12.69 -39.36
N GLN A 16 48.17 11.61 -39.79
CA GLN A 16 48.56 10.51 -38.92
C GLN A 16 49.55 10.98 -37.85
N LYS A 17 50.59 11.68 -38.27
CA LYS A 17 51.61 12.23 -37.39
C LYS A 17 51.02 13.23 -36.39
N LEU A 18 50.35 14.27 -36.83
CA LEU A 18 49.82 15.32 -35.96
C LEU A 18 48.65 14.86 -35.10
N TYR A 19 47.69 14.19 -35.74
CA TYR A 19 46.42 13.84 -35.04
C TYR A 19 46.52 12.61 -34.16
N ILE A 20 47.28 11.59 -34.63
CA ILE A 20 47.41 10.33 -33.88
C ILE A 20 48.63 10.35 -32.96
N ASP A 21 49.85 10.62 -33.52
CA ASP A 21 51.08 10.46 -32.75
C ASP A 21 51.31 11.61 -31.77
N GLU A 22 51.21 12.84 -32.27
CA GLU A 22 51.38 14.06 -31.46
C GLU A 22 50.12 14.44 -30.70
N ASN A 23 49.02 13.72 -30.88
CA ASN A 23 47.76 13.88 -30.16
C ASN A 23 47.12 15.27 -30.26
N VAL A 24 47.36 16.01 -31.35
CA VAL A 24 46.78 17.33 -31.59
C VAL A 24 45.25 17.30 -31.51
N CYS A 25 44.66 18.36 -30.98
CA CYS A 25 43.22 18.48 -30.81
C CYS A 25 42.52 18.58 -32.18
N CYS A 26 41.39 17.88 -32.34
CA CYS A 26 40.60 17.87 -33.58
C CYS A 26 40.20 19.28 -34.06
N LYS A 27 40.03 20.26 -33.14
CA LYS A 27 39.71 21.66 -33.48
C LYS A 27 40.88 22.44 -34.07
N ASP A 28 42.11 22.07 -33.73
CA ASP A 28 43.31 22.77 -34.16
C ASP A 28 43.90 22.20 -35.47
N MET A 29 43.60 20.93 -35.75
CA MET A 29 44.03 20.23 -36.96
C MET A 29 43.71 20.97 -38.27
N PRO A 30 42.49 21.53 -38.48
CA PRO A 30 42.18 22.27 -39.70
C PRO A 30 43.07 23.47 -39.92
N LYS A 31 43.46 24.19 -38.84
CA LYS A 31 44.35 25.33 -38.91
C LYS A 31 45.77 24.91 -39.24
N LEU A 32 46.29 23.85 -38.63
CA LEU A 32 47.62 23.33 -38.87
C LEU A 32 47.82 22.75 -40.28
N LEU A 33 46.76 22.20 -40.84
CA LEU A 33 46.74 21.63 -42.18
C LEU A 33 46.29 22.62 -43.26
N ASN A 34 45.95 23.86 -42.88
CA ASN A 34 45.40 24.90 -43.74
C ASN A 34 44.20 24.42 -44.59
N ILE A 35 43.27 23.69 -43.93
CA ILE A 35 42.05 23.11 -44.52
C ILE A 35 40.82 23.48 -43.71
N THR A 36 39.64 23.32 -44.28
CA THR A 36 38.40 23.55 -43.55
C THR A 36 38.07 22.38 -42.61
N PRO A 37 37.31 22.60 -41.51
CA PRO A 37 36.88 21.52 -40.64
C PRO A 37 36.11 20.40 -41.37
N LYS A 38 35.37 20.76 -42.43
CA LYS A 38 34.61 19.79 -43.24
C LYS A 38 35.57 18.93 -44.09
N GLN A 39 36.59 19.53 -44.65
CA GLN A 39 37.63 18.82 -45.42
C GLN A 39 38.44 17.89 -44.53
N PHE A 40 38.77 18.32 -43.29
CA PHE A 40 39.44 17.47 -42.31
C PHE A 40 38.58 16.25 -41.94
N SER A 41 37.28 16.44 -41.65
CA SER A 41 36.36 15.35 -41.35
C SER A 41 36.25 14.36 -42.55
N SER A 42 36.20 14.88 -43.78
CA SER A 42 36.19 14.06 -44.98
C SER A 42 37.50 13.29 -45.19
N ALA A 43 38.65 13.88 -44.86
CA ALA A 43 39.95 13.22 -44.90
C ALA A 43 40.04 12.07 -43.89
N LEU A 44 39.60 12.30 -42.66
CA LEU A 44 39.55 11.26 -41.63
C LEU A 44 38.70 10.06 -42.10
N TYR A 45 37.56 10.35 -42.71
CA TYR A 45 36.66 9.30 -43.21
C TYR A 45 37.31 8.56 -44.41
N LYS A 46 37.86 9.29 -45.40
CA LYS A 46 38.45 8.73 -46.61
C LYS A 46 39.67 7.87 -46.29
N PHE A 47 40.51 8.31 -45.35
CA PHE A 47 41.72 7.58 -44.96
C PHE A 47 41.47 6.55 -43.83
N ASN A 48 40.23 6.43 -43.34
CA ASN A 48 39.85 5.57 -42.23
C ASN A 48 40.71 5.79 -40.96
N ILE A 49 41.08 7.06 -40.69
CA ILE A 49 41.91 7.42 -39.53
C ILE A 49 40.98 7.67 -38.32
N ARG A 50 41.17 6.90 -37.28
CA ARG A 50 40.43 7.04 -36.04
C ARG A 50 41.38 7.15 -34.85
N LYS A 51 41.19 8.16 -34.02
CA LYS A 51 41.96 8.30 -32.77
C LYS A 51 41.64 7.14 -31.82
N PRO A 52 42.65 6.49 -31.23
CA PRO A 52 42.42 5.43 -30.24
C PRO A 52 41.55 5.91 -29.10
N ILE A 53 40.63 5.06 -28.64
CA ILE A 53 39.66 5.39 -27.59
C ILE A 53 40.36 5.84 -26.31
N GLU A 54 41.48 5.24 -25.97
CA GLU A 54 42.29 5.59 -24.78
C GLU A 54 42.80 7.03 -24.83
N LYS A 55 43.27 7.50 -26.03
CA LYS A 55 43.70 8.89 -26.26
C LYS A 55 42.52 9.86 -26.14
N ILE A 56 41.34 9.48 -26.63
CA ILE A 56 40.10 10.26 -26.53
C ILE A 56 39.71 10.41 -25.07
N HIS A 57 39.71 9.31 -24.30
CA HIS A 57 39.39 9.32 -22.87
C HIS A 57 40.37 10.22 -22.07
N LYS A 58 41.69 10.10 -22.32
CA LYS A 58 42.71 10.95 -21.67
C LYS A 58 42.46 12.44 -21.93
N ASN A 59 42.18 12.81 -23.17
CA ASN A 59 41.94 14.19 -23.54
C ASN A 59 40.63 14.74 -22.94
N THR A 60 39.61 13.89 -22.87
CA THR A 60 38.33 14.25 -22.25
C THR A 60 38.51 14.44 -20.72
N GLU A 61 39.23 13.54 -20.08
CA GLU A 61 39.55 13.64 -18.64
C GLU A 61 40.36 14.90 -18.36
N ALA A 62 41.43 15.18 -19.11
CA ALA A 62 42.24 16.39 -18.96
C ALA A 62 41.39 17.68 -19.12
N THR A 63 40.48 17.69 -20.10
CA THR A 63 39.56 18.81 -20.34
C THR A 63 38.58 19.01 -19.16
N LEU A 64 38.04 17.91 -18.64
CA LEU A 64 37.12 17.95 -17.50
C LEU A 64 37.82 18.40 -16.21
N ILE A 65 39.05 17.94 -15.98
CA ILE A 65 39.87 18.39 -14.85
C ILE A 65 40.16 19.89 -14.98
N LYS A 66 40.58 20.34 -16.17
CA LYS A 66 40.90 21.77 -16.41
C LYS A 66 39.71 22.70 -16.23
N ARG A 67 38.51 22.28 -16.66
CA ARG A 67 37.30 23.13 -16.64
C ARG A 67 36.49 23.02 -15.36
N TYR A 68 36.43 21.84 -14.76
CA TYR A 68 35.49 21.54 -13.67
C TYR A 68 36.16 20.90 -12.45
N GLY A 69 37.48 20.65 -12.50
CA GLY A 69 38.22 20.01 -11.41
C GLY A 69 37.87 18.53 -11.19
N VAL A 70 37.19 17.88 -12.14
CA VAL A 70 36.68 16.50 -12.00
C VAL A 70 37.09 15.61 -13.19
N LYS A 71 37.33 14.33 -12.92
CA LYS A 71 37.77 13.37 -13.94
C LYS A 71 36.62 12.86 -14.84
N SER A 72 35.36 13.03 -14.43
CA SER A 72 34.19 12.56 -15.17
C SER A 72 33.06 13.58 -15.14
N CYS A 73 32.37 13.75 -16.26
CA CYS A 73 31.21 14.65 -16.34
C CYS A 73 30.06 14.25 -15.38
N PHE A 74 29.95 12.96 -15.02
CA PHE A 74 28.95 12.50 -14.05
C PHE A 74 29.24 12.92 -12.60
N LEU A 75 30.44 13.46 -12.31
CA LEU A 75 30.78 14.06 -11.03
C LEU A 75 30.31 15.52 -10.93
N ILE A 76 29.95 16.14 -12.05
CA ILE A 76 29.38 17.50 -12.08
C ILE A 76 27.91 17.40 -11.70
N LYS A 77 27.53 18.06 -10.60
CA LYS A 77 26.18 17.99 -10.01
C LYS A 77 25.08 18.29 -11.02
N GLU A 78 25.19 19.36 -11.78
CA GLU A 78 24.22 19.79 -12.79
C GLU A 78 24.05 18.77 -13.93
N VAL A 79 25.13 18.18 -14.38
CA VAL A 79 25.12 17.13 -15.43
C VAL A 79 24.43 15.87 -14.90
N LYS A 80 24.73 15.50 -13.66
CA LYS A 80 24.10 14.35 -12.99
C LYS A 80 22.60 14.56 -12.82
N GLU A 81 22.18 15.71 -12.34
CA GLU A 81 20.77 16.06 -12.15
C GLU A 81 20.02 16.07 -13.50
N LYS A 82 20.62 16.67 -14.53
CA LYS A 82 20.04 16.69 -15.88
C LYS A 82 19.95 15.29 -16.51
N ALA A 83 20.95 14.45 -16.30
CA ALA A 83 20.93 13.05 -16.75
C ALA A 83 19.85 12.23 -16.04
N ILE A 84 19.71 12.38 -14.73
CA ILE A 84 18.65 11.74 -13.94
C ILE A 84 17.29 12.20 -14.44
N LYS A 85 17.07 13.51 -14.56
CA LYS A 85 15.82 14.09 -15.05
C LYS A 85 15.44 13.55 -16.43
N ASN A 86 16.38 13.49 -17.35
CA ASN A 86 16.17 12.98 -18.72
C ASN A 86 15.92 11.47 -18.73
N SER A 87 16.58 10.70 -17.87
CA SER A 87 16.42 9.25 -17.80
C SER A 87 15.10 8.81 -17.16
N CYS A 88 14.49 9.68 -16.38
CA CYS A 88 13.20 9.44 -15.71
C CYS A 88 11.98 9.91 -16.50
N THR A 89 12.17 10.46 -17.72
CA THR A 89 11.06 10.87 -18.56
C THR A 89 10.28 9.67 -19.10
N ASP A 90 8.96 9.83 -19.26
CA ASP A 90 8.12 8.76 -19.83
C ASP A 90 8.59 8.35 -21.23
N LYS A 91 9.07 9.32 -22.02
CA LYS A 91 9.66 9.07 -23.36
C LYS A 91 10.91 8.18 -23.28
N ALA A 92 11.80 8.42 -22.33
CA ALA A 92 13.00 7.60 -22.13
C ALA A 92 12.66 6.20 -21.61
N LYS A 93 11.62 6.08 -20.80
CA LYS A 93 11.11 4.80 -20.31
C LYS A 93 10.47 3.99 -21.42
N GLN A 94 9.61 4.61 -22.22
CA GLN A 94 8.98 3.97 -23.39
C GLN A 94 10.02 3.49 -24.40
N LYS A 95 11.03 4.33 -24.71
CA LYS A 95 12.12 3.94 -25.62
C LYS A 95 12.89 2.72 -25.10
N ARG A 96 13.17 2.65 -23.81
CA ARG A 96 13.83 1.47 -23.19
C ARG A 96 12.95 0.23 -23.26
N GLU A 97 11.66 0.37 -22.91
CA GLU A 97 10.69 -0.73 -23.00
C GLU A 97 10.54 -1.23 -24.43
N GLN A 98 10.46 -0.32 -25.40
CA GLN A 98 10.38 -0.67 -26.83
C GLN A 98 11.64 -1.38 -27.31
N THR A 99 12.83 -0.84 -27.01
CA THR A 99 14.11 -1.48 -27.36
C THR A 99 14.24 -2.87 -26.74
N THR A 100 13.73 -3.04 -25.50
CA THR A 100 13.77 -4.34 -24.82
C THR A 100 12.76 -5.31 -25.43
N LEU A 101 11.60 -4.82 -25.83
CA LEU A 101 10.57 -5.60 -26.52
C LEU A 101 11.06 -6.08 -27.89
N GLU A 102 11.68 -5.18 -28.69
CA GLU A 102 12.23 -5.49 -30.01
C GLU A 102 13.38 -6.51 -29.94
N ARG A 103 14.24 -6.41 -28.93
CA ARG A 103 15.40 -7.30 -28.78
C ARG A 103 15.11 -8.63 -28.13
N TYR A 104 14.16 -8.68 -27.23
CA TYR A 104 13.96 -9.81 -26.33
C TYR A 104 12.51 -10.28 -26.22
N GLY A 105 11.57 -9.66 -26.94
CA GLY A 105 10.14 -10.03 -26.90
C GLY A 105 9.41 -9.69 -25.58
N VAL A 106 10.05 -8.99 -24.66
CA VAL A 106 9.49 -8.61 -23.35
C VAL A 106 9.74 -7.14 -23.02
N LYS A 107 8.83 -6.49 -22.33
CA LYS A 107 8.99 -5.08 -21.92
C LYS A 107 10.08 -4.87 -20.87
N ASN A 108 10.40 -5.90 -20.09
CA ASN A 108 11.42 -5.84 -19.05
C ASN A 108 12.36 -7.05 -19.15
N ILE A 109 13.65 -6.80 -19.28
CA ILE A 109 14.67 -7.84 -19.42
C ILE A 109 14.72 -8.79 -18.20
N PHE A 110 14.33 -8.32 -17.03
CA PHE A 110 14.27 -9.14 -15.81
C PHE A 110 13.10 -10.14 -15.82
N SER A 111 12.13 -9.99 -16.72
CA SER A 111 11.01 -10.91 -16.87
C SER A 111 11.26 -12.04 -17.88
N LEU A 112 12.39 -12.03 -18.59
CA LEU A 112 12.78 -13.10 -19.51
C LEU A 112 13.02 -14.40 -18.75
N LYS A 113 12.31 -15.45 -19.20
CA LYS A 113 12.47 -16.82 -18.70
C LYS A 113 12.89 -17.73 -19.83
N ASP A 114 13.61 -18.81 -19.51
CA ASP A 114 13.92 -19.87 -20.45
C ASP A 114 12.78 -20.89 -20.55
N GLU A 115 12.98 -21.92 -21.37
CA GLU A 115 12.03 -23.02 -21.60
C GLU A 115 11.65 -23.78 -20.32
N ASN A 116 12.53 -23.73 -19.28
CA ASN A 116 12.29 -24.34 -17.98
C ASN A 116 11.68 -23.38 -16.95
N GLY A 117 11.33 -22.15 -17.35
CA GLY A 117 10.74 -21.13 -16.49
C GLY A 117 11.74 -20.40 -15.58
N GLU A 118 13.07 -20.61 -15.73
CA GLU A 118 14.10 -19.86 -15.00
C GLU A 118 14.37 -18.49 -15.61
N TYR A 119 14.60 -17.48 -14.78
CA TYR A 119 14.91 -16.13 -15.26
C TYR A 119 16.27 -16.09 -15.99
N LEU A 120 16.25 -15.72 -17.27
CA LEU A 120 17.44 -15.67 -18.12
C LEU A 120 18.54 -14.73 -17.64
N THR A 121 18.19 -13.67 -16.91
CA THR A 121 19.15 -12.77 -16.26
C THR A 121 19.99 -13.49 -15.20
N LEU A 122 19.37 -14.35 -14.40
CA LEU A 122 20.07 -15.21 -13.43
C LEU A 122 20.89 -16.27 -14.14
N LYS A 123 20.38 -16.87 -15.23
CA LYS A 123 21.08 -17.87 -16.03
C LYS A 123 22.28 -17.27 -16.76
N LYS A 124 22.14 -16.04 -17.32
CA LYS A 124 23.25 -15.33 -17.99
C LYS A 124 24.33 -14.90 -16.99
N GLN A 125 23.96 -14.50 -15.77
CA GLN A 125 24.91 -14.29 -14.69
C GLN A 125 25.63 -15.58 -14.28
N LYS A 126 24.93 -16.71 -14.23
CA LYS A 126 25.51 -18.03 -14.00
C LYS A 126 26.45 -18.45 -15.15
N LEU A 127 26.06 -18.22 -16.41
CA LEU A 127 26.85 -18.56 -17.60
C LEU A 127 28.11 -17.71 -17.75
N ASN A 128 28.02 -16.40 -17.54
CA ASN A 128 29.18 -15.49 -17.58
C ASN A 128 30.23 -15.82 -16.51
N ASN A 129 29.86 -16.59 -15.50
CA ASN A 129 30.71 -17.05 -14.40
C ASN A 129 30.96 -18.57 -14.43
N ASN A 130 30.94 -19.21 -15.61
CA ASN A 130 31.08 -20.66 -15.75
C ASN A 130 30.10 -21.46 -14.88
N GLY A 131 28.83 -21.08 -14.91
CA GLY A 131 27.78 -21.75 -14.15
C GLY A 131 27.72 -21.44 -12.66
N LYS A 132 28.54 -20.51 -12.16
CA LYS A 132 28.52 -20.08 -10.75
C LYS A 132 27.97 -18.68 -10.62
N LEU A 133 27.16 -18.43 -9.61
CA LEU A 133 26.66 -17.08 -9.27
C LEU A 133 27.81 -16.07 -9.27
N ALA A 134 27.52 -14.81 -9.59
CA ALA A 134 28.37 -13.66 -9.94
C ALA A 134 29.69 -13.46 -9.17
N TRP A 135 29.94 -14.22 -8.14
CA TRP A 135 31.19 -14.34 -7.43
C TRP A 135 31.87 -15.63 -7.86
N ASN A 136 32.67 -15.57 -8.93
CA ASN A 136 33.53 -16.70 -9.30
C ASN A 136 34.61 -16.86 -8.21
N THR A 137 34.17 -17.47 -7.12
CA THR A 137 35.00 -17.70 -5.93
C THR A 137 36.31 -18.40 -6.28
N ASN A 138 36.34 -19.29 -7.29
CA ASN A 138 37.55 -20.03 -7.62
C ASN A 138 38.56 -19.21 -8.41
N LYS A 139 38.12 -18.46 -9.46
CA LYS A 139 39.02 -17.57 -10.21
C LYS A 139 39.54 -16.42 -9.36
N GLN A 140 38.67 -15.85 -8.51
CA GLN A 140 39.09 -14.83 -7.56
C GLN A 140 40.02 -15.39 -6.47
N LYS A 141 39.70 -16.57 -5.93
CA LYS A 141 40.58 -17.28 -5.00
C LYS A 141 41.93 -17.52 -5.61
N GLN A 142 41.99 -18.04 -6.85
CA GLN A 142 43.24 -18.31 -7.54
C GLN A 142 44.02 -17.03 -7.81
N THR A 143 43.36 -15.96 -8.25
CA THR A 143 43.97 -14.64 -8.44
C THR A 143 44.52 -14.08 -7.13
N MET A 144 43.77 -14.25 -6.04
CA MET A 144 44.14 -13.79 -4.70
C MET A 144 45.31 -14.61 -4.15
N LEU A 145 45.30 -15.95 -4.34
CA LEU A 145 46.41 -16.84 -3.99
C LEU A 145 47.66 -16.49 -4.75
N ASN A 146 47.58 -16.32 -6.08
CA ASN A 146 48.72 -15.99 -6.94
C ASN A 146 49.31 -14.62 -6.63
N LYS A 147 48.48 -13.63 -6.30
CA LYS A 147 48.92 -12.24 -6.11
C LYS A 147 49.26 -11.88 -4.68
N TYR A 148 48.62 -12.52 -3.69
CA TYR A 148 48.71 -12.13 -2.29
C TYR A 148 48.91 -13.30 -1.33
N GLY A 149 49.06 -14.54 -1.83
CA GLY A 149 49.25 -15.74 -1.00
C GLY A 149 48.04 -16.13 -0.14
N VAL A 150 46.87 -15.51 -0.33
CA VAL A 150 45.64 -15.77 0.43
C VAL A 150 44.47 -16.01 -0.51
N ASP A 151 43.53 -16.86 -0.12
CA ASP A 151 42.36 -17.23 -0.92
C ASP A 151 41.24 -16.18 -0.96
N HIS A 152 41.34 -15.17 -0.09
CA HIS A 152 40.33 -14.13 0.02
C HIS A 152 40.90 -12.80 0.53
N ASN A 153 40.40 -11.66 0.00
CA ASN A 153 40.88 -10.33 0.36
C ASN A 153 40.81 -10.04 1.88
N TRP A 154 39.79 -10.60 2.54
CA TRP A 154 39.63 -10.49 4.00
C TRP A 154 40.71 -11.18 4.82
N LYS A 155 41.54 -12.04 4.21
CA LYS A 155 42.65 -12.73 4.88
C LYS A 155 43.98 -12.00 4.69
N ARG A 156 44.03 -10.94 3.87
CA ARG A 156 45.23 -10.13 3.70
C ARG A 156 45.49 -9.28 4.96
N PRO A 157 46.69 -9.37 5.55
CA PRO A 157 47.05 -8.59 6.75
C PRO A 157 46.87 -7.08 6.56
N GLU A 158 47.28 -6.54 5.40
CA GLU A 158 47.15 -5.15 5.04
C GLU A 158 45.69 -4.70 4.92
N PHE A 159 44.86 -5.50 4.27
CA PHE A 159 43.44 -5.24 4.12
C PHE A 159 42.70 -5.28 5.47
N ILE A 160 43.09 -6.23 6.34
CA ILE A 160 42.57 -6.33 7.71
C ILE A 160 42.97 -5.05 8.49
N LYS A 161 44.23 -4.64 8.37
CA LYS A 161 44.74 -3.44 9.02
C LYS A 161 44.02 -2.18 8.53
N GLU A 162 43.92 -1.99 7.19
CA GLU A 162 43.17 -0.86 6.60
C GLU A 162 41.70 -0.84 7.01
N ASN A 163 41.01 -1.99 6.95
CA ASN A 163 39.62 -2.07 7.34
C ASN A 163 39.42 -1.88 8.85
N THR A 164 40.40 -2.32 9.66
CA THR A 164 40.37 -2.10 11.09
C THR A 164 40.55 -0.61 11.39
N GLU A 165 41.47 0.06 10.68
CA GLU A 165 41.68 1.51 10.80
C GLU A 165 40.50 2.32 10.29
N ARG A 166 39.94 1.95 9.10
CA ARG A 166 38.68 2.52 8.57
C ARG A 166 37.52 2.27 9.52
N SER A 167 37.45 1.11 10.13
CA SER A 167 36.41 0.76 11.12
C SER A 167 36.60 1.53 12.43
N LYS A 168 37.86 1.71 12.88
CA LYS A 168 38.19 2.55 14.04
C LYS A 168 37.88 4.00 13.76
N ALA A 169 38.26 4.54 12.59
CA ALA A 169 37.90 5.90 12.14
C ALA A 169 36.37 6.07 12.03
N ARG A 170 35.64 5.10 11.48
CA ARG A 170 34.15 5.07 11.45
C ARG A 170 33.54 4.91 12.85
N LYS A 171 34.15 4.13 13.75
CA LYS A 171 33.75 4.04 15.16
C LYS A 171 34.01 5.33 15.92
N GLY A 172 35.13 6.03 15.64
CA GLY A 172 35.40 7.34 16.16
C GLY A 172 34.36 8.39 15.75
N ILE A 173 33.98 8.38 14.46
CA ILE A 173 32.90 9.24 13.94
C ILE A 173 31.52 8.81 14.52
N LYS A 174 31.28 7.51 14.72
CA LYS A 174 30.07 7.02 15.40
C LYS A 174 30.06 7.35 16.90
N VAL A 175 31.18 7.36 17.57
CA VAL A 175 31.27 7.71 19.00
C VAL A 175 31.00 9.21 19.22
N GLY A 176 31.51 10.10 18.39
CA GLY A 176 31.16 11.53 18.43
C GLY A 176 29.67 11.76 18.12
N LYS A 177 29.15 11.15 17.03
CA LYS A 177 27.69 11.16 16.72
C LYS A 177 26.84 10.46 17.79
N ARG A 178 27.37 9.45 18.44
CA ARG A 178 26.68 8.72 19.51
C ARG A 178 26.60 9.54 20.79
N LYS A 179 27.65 10.30 21.11
CA LYS A 179 27.66 11.24 22.26
C LYS A 179 26.68 12.39 22.01
N GLU A 180 26.79 13.05 20.86
CA GLU A 180 25.84 14.10 20.43
C GLU A 180 24.40 13.57 20.33
N THR A 181 24.22 12.33 19.86
CA THR A 181 22.89 11.66 19.79
C THR A 181 22.36 11.32 21.18
N LEU A 182 23.23 10.88 22.10
CA LEU A 182 22.87 10.59 23.50
C LEU A 182 22.51 11.87 24.28
N GLU A 183 23.26 12.94 24.09
CA GLU A 183 22.96 14.26 24.68
C GLU A 183 21.59 14.76 24.16
N LYS A 184 21.36 14.65 22.87
CA LYS A 184 20.05 14.96 22.25
C LYS A 184 18.93 14.08 22.76
N ILE A 185 19.15 12.77 22.90
CA ILE A 185 18.18 11.83 23.49
C ILE A 185 17.87 12.21 24.94
N ASN A 186 18.87 12.52 25.73
CA ASN A 186 18.69 12.91 27.13
C ASN A 186 17.93 14.24 27.25
N LEU A 187 18.24 15.21 26.40
CA LEU A 187 17.48 16.47 26.30
C LEU A 187 16.04 16.25 25.92
N MET A 188 15.78 15.28 25.03
CA MET A 188 14.41 14.90 24.65
C MET A 188 13.70 14.11 25.76
N LYS A 189 14.43 13.31 26.56
CA LYS A 189 13.87 12.59 27.71
C LYS A 189 13.36 13.57 28.75
N SER A 190 14.20 14.53 29.16
CA SER A 190 13.80 15.56 30.11
C SER A 190 12.62 16.37 29.58
N PHE A 191 12.65 16.76 28.30
CA PHE A 191 11.55 17.50 27.68
C PHE A 191 10.23 16.72 27.61
N VAL A 192 10.27 15.40 27.37
CA VAL A 192 9.08 14.54 27.37
C VAL A 192 8.56 14.30 28.79
N GLU A 193 9.45 14.17 29.78
CA GLU A 193 9.09 14.01 31.19
C GLU A 193 8.42 15.28 31.75
N GLU A 194 8.92 16.46 31.35
CA GLU A 194 8.33 17.76 31.72
C GLU A 194 7.00 18.04 30.99
N ASN A 195 6.87 17.57 29.74
CA ASN A 195 5.69 17.80 28.91
C ASN A 195 4.90 16.50 28.65
N LYS A 196 4.30 15.93 29.70
CA LYS A 196 3.43 14.74 29.58
C LYS A 196 2.34 14.99 28.54
N ASN A 197 2.31 14.22 27.44
CA ASN A 197 1.38 14.28 26.31
C ASN A 197 1.83 15.04 25.05
N ILE A 198 3.10 15.37 24.92
CA ILE A 198 3.64 16.04 23.73
C ILE A 198 3.70 15.06 22.54
N SER A 199 3.43 15.57 21.34
CA SER A 199 3.48 14.77 20.10
C SER A 199 4.91 14.73 19.51
N ILE A 200 5.21 13.67 18.75
CA ILE A 200 6.49 13.54 18.01
C ILE A 200 6.73 14.76 17.09
N GLY A 201 5.68 15.36 16.52
CA GLY A 201 5.78 16.59 15.72
C GLY A 201 6.26 17.77 16.54
N GLU A 202 5.62 18.02 17.68
CA GLU A 202 5.98 19.12 18.57
C GLU A 202 7.39 19.00 19.16
N ILE A 203 7.84 17.76 19.42
CA ILE A 203 9.23 17.51 19.85
C ILE A 203 10.22 17.89 18.74
N LYS A 204 9.88 17.59 17.49
CA LYS A 204 10.71 17.96 16.32
C LYS A 204 10.82 19.46 16.18
N ASP A 205 9.70 20.16 16.24
CA ASP A 205 9.63 21.60 16.01
C ASP A 205 10.30 22.40 17.13
N ARG A 206 10.16 21.95 18.39
CA ARG A 206 10.70 22.64 19.57
C ARG A 206 12.16 22.27 19.86
N ALA A 207 12.60 21.06 19.53
CA ALA A 207 13.96 20.59 19.82
C ALA A 207 14.93 20.69 18.62
N GLY A 208 14.50 21.21 17.47
CA GLY A 208 15.34 21.43 16.29
C GLY A 208 15.88 20.16 15.62
N PHE A 209 15.18 19.03 15.76
CA PHE A 209 15.65 17.75 15.22
C PHE A 209 15.19 17.51 13.79
N SER A 210 16.14 17.20 12.90
CA SER A 210 15.85 16.69 11.56
C SER A 210 15.18 15.32 11.61
N THR A 211 14.16 15.13 10.77
CA THR A 211 13.36 13.89 10.65
C THR A 211 14.14 12.65 10.17
N THR A 212 15.42 12.81 9.80
CA THR A 212 16.25 11.78 9.18
C THR A 212 17.04 10.90 10.15
N ASN A 213 16.99 11.15 11.45
CA ASN A 213 17.71 10.36 12.45
C ASN A 213 16.87 9.17 12.93
N ALA A 214 16.74 8.14 12.09
CA ALA A 214 16.03 6.89 12.39
C ALA A 214 16.47 6.19 13.71
N ASN A 215 17.68 6.46 14.20
CA ASN A 215 18.21 5.86 15.43
C ASN A 215 17.67 6.49 16.72
N ILE A 216 17.06 7.67 16.64
CA ILE A 216 16.47 8.38 17.80
C ILE A 216 15.05 7.87 18.07
N TYR A 217 14.35 7.42 17.03
CA TYR A 217 12.95 7.02 17.10
C TYR A 217 12.60 5.83 18.02
N PRO A 218 13.39 4.75 18.12
CA PRO A 218 13.03 3.62 18.98
C PRO A 218 13.08 3.97 20.47
N GLU A 219 14.03 4.81 20.88
CA GLU A 219 14.21 5.20 22.28
C GLU A 219 13.14 6.20 22.72
N ILE A 220 12.86 7.16 21.86
CA ILE A 220 11.78 8.13 22.10
C ILE A 220 10.40 7.48 22.03
N ARG A 221 10.19 6.51 21.12
CA ARG A 221 8.95 5.72 21.07
C ARG A 221 8.67 4.95 22.36
N LYS A 222 9.71 4.56 23.10
CA LYS A 222 9.54 3.90 24.41
C LYS A 222 9.10 4.90 25.49
N LEU A 223 9.45 6.15 25.35
CA LEU A 223 9.12 7.22 26.30
C LEU A 223 7.81 7.93 25.99
N LEU A 224 7.50 8.06 24.70
CA LEU A 224 6.21 8.56 24.25
C LEU A 224 5.19 7.44 24.40
N LYS A 225 4.11 7.70 25.13
CA LYS A 225 2.91 6.89 24.98
C LYS A 225 2.59 6.80 23.48
N PRO A 226 2.30 5.63 22.94
CA PRO A 226 1.96 5.48 21.53
C PRO A 226 0.95 6.56 21.18
N LYS A 227 1.22 7.33 20.13
CA LYS A 227 0.36 8.46 19.75
C LYS A 227 -0.99 7.90 19.36
N THR A 228 -1.91 7.96 20.28
CA THR A 228 -3.31 7.64 20.00
C THR A 228 -3.77 8.61 18.93
N SER A 229 -4.21 8.08 17.79
CA SER A 229 -4.75 8.91 16.73
C SER A 229 -5.99 9.66 17.25
N TYR A 230 -6.33 10.77 16.64
CA TYR A 230 -7.54 11.51 17.00
C TYR A 230 -8.80 10.61 16.93
N TYR A 231 -8.82 9.76 15.91
CA TYR A 231 -9.92 8.80 15.69
C TYR A 231 -9.99 7.73 16.76
N GLU A 232 -8.83 7.17 17.15
CA GLU A 232 -8.76 6.22 18.26
C GLU A 232 -9.21 6.83 19.57
N LYS A 233 -8.91 8.12 19.86
CA LYS A 233 -9.39 8.80 21.06
C LYS A 233 -10.92 8.84 21.15
N ILE A 234 -11.60 9.05 20.02
CA ILE A 234 -13.08 9.03 19.99
C ILE A 234 -13.60 7.64 20.38
N VAL A 235 -12.99 6.59 19.82
CA VAL A 235 -13.36 5.21 20.10
C VAL A 235 -13.02 4.86 21.56
N GLU A 236 -11.83 5.21 22.03
CA GLU A 236 -11.37 4.98 23.41
C GLU A 236 -12.28 5.64 24.43
N ASN A 237 -12.65 6.91 24.24
CA ASN A 237 -13.60 7.62 25.10
C ASN A 237 -14.97 6.92 25.15
N PHE A 238 -15.42 6.37 24.02
CA PHE A 238 -16.64 5.59 23.98
C PHE A 238 -16.53 4.29 24.79
N LEU A 239 -15.42 3.56 24.68
CA LEU A 239 -15.17 2.33 25.43
C LEU A 239 -15.13 2.60 26.95
N ILE A 240 -14.40 3.65 27.36
CA ILE A 240 -14.29 4.08 28.76
C ILE A 240 -15.68 4.45 29.31
N LYS A 241 -16.44 5.26 28.58
CA LYS A 241 -17.79 5.69 29.00
C LYS A 241 -18.75 4.52 29.25
N ASN A 242 -18.56 3.42 28.52
CA ASN A 242 -19.41 2.23 28.62
C ASN A 242 -18.80 1.12 29.47
N ASN A 243 -17.73 1.39 30.22
CA ASN A 243 -17.03 0.42 31.06
C ASN A 243 -16.68 -0.87 30.30
N ILE A 244 -16.15 -0.74 29.07
CA ILE A 244 -15.69 -1.84 28.23
C ILE A 244 -14.19 -1.96 28.41
N LYS A 245 -13.72 -3.12 28.88
CA LYS A 245 -12.29 -3.38 29.06
C LYS A 245 -11.63 -3.74 27.73
N TYR A 246 -10.42 -3.23 27.52
CA TYR A 246 -9.67 -3.44 26.28
C TYR A 246 -8.16 -3.47 26.52
N ILE A 247 -7.44 -4.10 25.59
CA ILE A 247 -5.99 -3.98 25.41
C ILE A 247 -5.79 -3.15 24.16
N LYS A 248 -4.98 -2.08 24.27
CA LYS A 248 -4.68 -1.20 23.15
C LYS A 248 -3.39 -1.63 22.46
N HIS A 249 -3.36 -1.55 21.12
CA HIS A 249 -2.21 -1.90 20.28
C HIS A 249 -1.70 -3.32 20.55
N ASP A 250 -2.63 -4.29 20.65
CA ASP A 250 -2.26 -5.69 20.85
C ASP A 250 -1.60 -6.29 19.61
N ARG A 251 -0.38 -6.80 19.79
CA ARG A 251 0.41 -7.48 18.74
C ARG A 251 0.62 -8.97 19.00
N LYS A 252 0.03 -9.50 20.07
CA LYS A 252 0.23 -10.89 20.47
C LYS A 252 -0.80 -11.80 19.83
N VAL A 253 -2.05 -11.36 19.87
CA VAL A 253 -3.19 -12.21 19.49
C VAL A 253 -3.19 -12.56 18.01
N ILE A 254 -2.87 -11.61 17.12
CA ILE A 254 -2.80 -11.82 15.66
C ILE A 254 -1.42 -11.52 15.08
N SER A 255 -0.36 -11.84 15.82
CA SER A 255 1.04 -11.62 15.36
C SER A 255 1.24 -12.09 13.91
N PRO A 256 1.98 -11.32 13.06
CA PRO A 256 2.71 -10.08 13.35
C PRO A 256 1.86 -8.79 13.26
N LEU A 257 0.56 -8.89 13.03
CA LEU A 257 -0.32 -7.74 12.91
C LEU A 257 -0.72 -7.19 14.30
N GLU A 258 -1.15 -5.93 14.32
CA GLU A 258 -1.59 -5.23 15.52
C GLU A 258 -3.12 -5.06 15.49
N LEU A 259 -3.77 -5.13 16.65
CA LEU A 259 -5.16 -4.72 16.85
C LEU A 259 -5.18 -3.39 17.60
N ASP A 260 -5.88 -2.37 17.09
CA ASP A 260 -5.95 -1.06 17.76
C ASP A 260 -6.59 -1.18 19.14
N PHE A 261 -7.71 -1.92 19.24
CA PHE A 261 -8.35 -2.27 20.50
C PHE A 261 -8.77 -3.74 20.48
N TYR A 262 -8.36 -4.51 21.48
CA TYR A 262 -8.82 -5.87 21.71
C TYR A 262 -9.68 -5.93 22.98
N LEU A 263 -10.99 -6.15 22.80
CA LEU A 263 -11.98 -6.28 23.85
C LEU A 263 -12.01 -7.75 24.32
N TYR A 264 -11.05 -8.09 25.15
CA TYR A 264 -10.69 -9.49 25.46
C TYR A 264 -11.81 -10.26 26.18
N GLU A 265 -12.66 -9.60 26.97
CA GLU A 265 -13.78 -10.25 27.68
C GLU A 265 -14.85 -10.77 26.68
N ASN A 266 -14.90 -10.25 25.46
CA ASN A 266 -15.95 -10.55 24.49
C ASN A 266 -15.42 -11.12 23.17
N ASN A 267 -14.11 -11.31 23.03
CA ASN A 267 -13.44 -11.70 21.78
C ASN A 267 -13.83 -10.78 20.59
N VAL A 268 -13.83 -9.48 20.83
CA VAL A 268 -14.09 -8.46 19.82
C VAL A 268 -12.84 -7.60 19.64
N ALA A 269 -12.50 -7.29 18.41
CA ALA A 269 -11.44 -6.34 18.11
C ALA A 269 -12.00 -5.17 17.29
N LEU A 270 -11.43 -3.99 17.52
CA LEU A 270 -11.76 -2.79 16.76
C LEU A 270 -10.51 -2.32 16.04
N GLU A 271 -10.67 -1.98 14.77
CA GLU A 271 -9.65 -1.42 13.88
C GLU A 271 -10.08 -0.06 13.40
N VAL A 272 -9.30 0.96 13.72
CA VAL A 272 -9.63 2.36 13.41
C VAL A 272 -8.84 2.80 12.19
N ASN A 273 -9.52 2.90 11.06
CA ASN A 273 -8.90 3.10 9.76
C ASN A 273 -9.00 4.56 9.30
N ASP A 274 -7.88 5.27 9.25
CA ASP A 274 -7.82 6.55 8.53
C ASP A 274 -7.62 6.31 7.03
N ILE A 275 -8.16 7.19 6.19
CA ILE A 275 -8.12 7.01 4.74
C ILE A 275 -6.72 7.25 4.20
N SER A 276 -5.99 8.20 4.74
CA SER A 276 -4.69 8.64 4.21
C SER A 276 -3.66 7.52 4.23
N THR A 277 -3.58 6.77 5.32
CA THR A 277 -2.65 5.63 5.46
C THR A 277 -3.16 4.37 4.76
N HIS A 278 -4.49 4.18 4.70
CA HIS A 278 -5.08 2.96 4.15
C HIS A 278 -5.28 2.96 2.63
N LEU A 279 -5.21 4.12 1.96
CA LEU A 279 -5.20 4.22 0.49
C LEU A 279 -4.00 3.53 -0.17
N SER A 280 -2.90 3.37 0.54
CA SER A 280 -1.68 2.71 0.07
C SER A 280 -1.59 1.22 0.43
N LYS A 281 -2.54 0.69 1.20
CA LYS A 281 -2.54 -0.71 1.60
C LYS A 281 -2.89 -1.63 0.44
N GLU A 282 -2.37 -2.85 0.48
CA GLU A 282 -2.66 -3.88 -0.50
C GLU A 282 -4.15 -4.22 -0.54
N LYS A 283 -4.60 -4.66 -1.71
CA LYS A 283 -6.01 -4.97 -2.00
C LYS A 283 -6.65 -5.88 -0.95
N ASN A 284 -5.93 -6.89 -0.48
CA ASN A 284 -6.47 -7.91 0.43
C ASN A 284 -6.14 -7.65 1.92
N TYR A 285 -5.47 -6.55 2.25
CA TYR A 285 -4.98 -6.27 3.61
C TYR A 285 -6.07 -6.42 4.67
N HIS A 286 -7.19 -5.70 4.51
CA HIS A 286 -8.29 -5.71 5.49
C HIS A 286 -9.02 -7.05 5.53
N LEU A 287 -9.24 -7.68 4.38
CA LEU A 287 -9.86 -9.01 4.30
C LEU A 287 -9.01 -10.07 5.00
N ASN A 288 -7.69 -10.08 4.74
CA ASN A 288 -6.78 -11.04 5.36
C ASN A 288 -6.70 -10.85 6.88
N LYS A 289 -6.67 -9.60 7.36
CA LYS A 289 -6.72 -9.30 8.81
C LYS A 289 -8.02 -9.78 9.44
N THR A 290 -9.15 -9.58 8.75
CA THR A 290 -10.46 -10.06 9.20
C THR A 290 -10.53 -11.58 9.26
N LYS A 291 -9.98 -12.29 8.25
CA LYS A 291 -9.89 -13.75 8.24
C LYS A 291 -9.07 -14.28 9.40
N LEU A 292 -7.89 -13.71 9.61
CA LEU A 292 -7.00 -14.09 10.70
C LEU A 292 -7.66 -13.93 12.08
N CYS A 293 -8.40 -12.83 12.29
CA CYS A 293 -9.20 -12.66 13.51
C CYS A 293 -10.29 -13.72 13.63
N ARG A 294 -11.00 -14.01 12.55
CA ARG A 294 -12.08 -15.00 12.52
C ARG A 294 -11.59 -16.41 12.85
N GLU A 295 -10.44 -16.81 12.30
CA GLU A 295 -9.78 -18.10 12.59
C GLU A 295 -9.47 -18.26 14.07
N LYS A 296 -9.24 -17.16 14.79
CA LYS A 296 -9.02 -17.12 16.24
C LYS A 296 -10.30 -16.90 17.06
N GLY A 297 -11.46 -16.96 16.43
CA GLY A 297 -12.75 -16.72 17.09
C GLY A 297 -12.99 -15.25 17.47
N ILE A 298 -12.23 -14.31 16.94
CA ILE A 298 -12.31 -12.89 17.22
C ILE A 298 -13.18 -12.20 16.17
N ARG A 299 -14.15 -11.43 16.61
CA ARG A 299 -14.93 -10.54 15.74
C ARG A 299 -14.18 -9.23 15.54
N LEU A 300 -13.70 -8.95 14.30
CA LEU A 300 -13.08 -7.67 13.95
C LEU A 300 -14.14 -6.70 13.39
N ILE A 301 -14.21 -5.50 13.97
CA ILE A 301 -15.06 -4.40 13.51
C ILE A 301 -14.15 -3.29 12.97
N HIS A 302 -14.29 -2.94 11.70
CA HIS A 302 -13.55 -1.86 11.07
C HIS A 302 -14.29 -0.53 11.25
N ILE A 303 -13.65 0.42 11.90
CA ILE A 303 -14.18 1.77 12.13
C ILE A 303 -13.42 2.72 11.21
N TRP A 304 -14.06 3.14 10.13
CA TRP A 304 -13.47 4.06 9.17
C TRP A 304 -13.66 5.52 9.60
N GLU A 305 -12.68 6.40 9.35
CA GLU A 305 -12.74 7.79 9.79
C GLU A 305 -14.03 8.51 9.36
N PHE A 306 -14.55 8.22 8.14
CA PHE A 306 -15.78 8.80 7.65
C PHE A 306 -17.05 8.31 8.36
N CYS A 307 -16.94 7.28 9.20
CA CYS A 307 -18.01 6.83 10.09
C CYS A 307 -18.06 7.61 11.40
N LEU A 308 -17.03 8.38 11.72
CA LEU A 308 -16.89 9.13 12.96
C LEU A 308 -17.39 10.57 12.82
N PRO A 309 -17.81 11.23 13.92
CA PRO A 309 -18.35 12.59 13.87
C PRO A 309 -17.26 13.66 13.70
N LEU A 310 -16.67 13.75 12.50
CA LEU A 310 -15.56 14.64 12.21
C LEU A 310 -16.01 15.90 11.44
N LYS A 311 -15.46 17.06 11.81
CA LYS A 311 -15.73 18.31 11.11
C LYS A 311 -14.98 18.45 9.78
N ASN A 312 -13.70 17.97 9.72
CA ASN A 312 -12.78 18.22 8.60
C ASN A 312 -12.23 16.97 7.92
N GLY A 313 -12.78 15.78 8.22
CA GLY A 313 -12.38 14.51 7.61
C GLY A 313 -13.08 14.23 6.28
N TYR A 314 -12.80 13.05 5.74
CA TYR A 314 -13.56 12.52 4.61
C TYR A 314 -15.01 12.24 5.01
N LYS A 315 -15.95 12.59 4.11
CA LYS A 315 -17.37 12.37 4.30
C LYS A 315 -17.86 11.23 3.41
N SER A 316 -18.84 10.49 3.87
CA SER A 316 -19.52 9.47 3.07
C SER A 316 -20.80 10.02 2.47
N SER A 317 -21.04 9.76 1.18
CA SER A 317 -22.31 10.11 0.53
C SER A 317 -23.46 9.16 0.88
N PHE A 318 -23.19 8.05 1.56
CA PHE A 318 -24.14 6.95 1.78
C PHE A 318 -24.32 6.55 3.25
N GLN A 319 -23.45 7.00 4.14
CA GLN A 319 -23.48 6.62 5.57
C GLN A 319 -23.81 7.85 6.44
N LYS A 320 -25.08 8.04 6.75
CA LYS A 320 -25.54 9.21 7.49
C LYS A 320 -25.44 9.05 9.02
N ASN A 321 -25.74 7.86 9.54
CA ASN A 321 -25.81 7.58 10.98
C ASN A 321 -24.83 6.46 11.41
N SER A 322 -23.68 6.37 10.72
CA SER A 322 -22.77 5.25 10.85
C SER A 322 -22.20 5.07 12.26
N TRP A 323 -21.84 6.17 12.94
CA TRP A 323 -21.25 6.07 14.26
C TRP A 323 -22.21 5.51 15.30
N GLU A 324 -23.49 5.92 15.28
CA GLU A 324 -24.52 5.39 16.19
C GLU A 324 -24.73 3.89 15.96
N VAL A 325 -24.78 3.47 14.69
CA VAL A 325 -24.91 2.06 14.32
C VAL A 325 -23.69 1.25 14.77
N ILE A 326 -22.47 1.76 14.60
CA ILE A 326 -21.24 1.10 15.04
C ILE A 326 -21.20 0.98 16.56
N LYS A 327 -21.54 2.05 17.30
CA LYS A 327 -21.65 2.01 18.76
C LYS A 327 -22.61 0.91 19.20
N ASN A 328 -23.79 0.84 18.59
CA ASN A 328 -24.77 -0.19 18.89
C ASN A 328 -24.24 -1.61 18.59
N CYS A 329 -23.49 -1.75 17.50
CA CYS A 329 -22.84 -3.01 17.13
C CYS A 329 -21.80 -3.46 18.18
N ILE A 330 -20.98 -2.53 18.67
CA ILE A 330 -20.00 -2.78 19.75
C ILE A 330 -20.72 -3.15 21.04
N LEU A 331 -21.71 -2.36 21.48
CA LEU A 331 -22.48 -2.61 22.70
C LEU A 331 -23.19 -3.97 22.66
N THR A 332 -23.79 -4.31 21.52
CA THR A 332 -24.43 -5.62 21.33
C THR A 332 -23.42 -6.76 21.47
N SER A 333 -22.23 -6.60 20.85
CA SER A 333 -21.15 -7.60 20.91
C SER A 333 -20.59 -7.77 22.32
N CYS A 334 -20.54 -6.68 23.07
CA CYS A 334 -20.09 -6.65 24.46
C CYS A 334 -21.21 -6.96 25.48
N LYS A 335 -22.41 -7.35 25.02
CA LYS A 335 -23.57 -7.64 25.87
C LYS A 335 -23.98 -6.47 26.79
N LYS A 336 -23.73 -5.23 26.38
CA LYS A 336 -23.99 -3.98 27.11
C LYS A 336 -25.30 -3.30 26.70
N ILE A 337 -26.22 -4.00 26.01
CA ILE A 337 -27.57 -3.51 25.74
C ILE A 337 -28.53 -4.15 26.74
N ASP A 338 -29.15 -3.30 27.55
CA ASP A 338 -30.08 -3.75 28.61
C ASP A 338 -31.47 -4.04 28.04
N ASN A 339 -31.92 -3.24 27.08
CA ASN A 339 -33.23 -3.43 26.46
C ASN A 339 -33.24 -4.66 25.52
N ARG A 340 -33.62 -5.81 26.07
CA ARG A 340 -33.67 -7.10 25.38
C ARG A 340 -35.12 -7.53 25.21
N ILE A 341 -35.51 -7.78 23.97
CA ILE A 341 -36.84 -8.25 23.58
C ILE A 341 -36.70 -9.64 22.99
N TYR A 342 -37.46 -10.61 23.50
CA TYR A 342 -37.47 -11.94 22.93
C TYR A 342 -38.41 -11.98 21.71
N ALA A 343 -38.01 -12.69 20.65
CA ALA A 343 -38.79 -12.82 19.44
C ALA A 343 -40.22 -13.37 19.64
N ARG A 344 -40.42 -14.19 20.66
CA ARG A 344 -41.78 -14.69 21.04
C ARG A 344 -42.75 -13.57 21.43
N ASN A 345 -42.24 -12.45 21.92
CA ASN A 345 -43.01 -11.26 22.29
C ASN A 345 -43.21 -10.29 21.12
N THR A 346 -42.85 -10.69 19.93
CA THR A 346 -42.99 -9.89 18.71
C THR A 346 -43.91 -10.57 17.71
N LYS A 347 -44.48 -9.81 16.80
CA LYS A 347 -45.15 -10.32 15.59
C LYS A 347 -44.49 -9.78 14.32
N ILE A 348 -44.60 -10.54 13.24
CA ILE A 348 -44.10 -10.14 11.92
C ILE A 348 -45.19 -9.36 11.21
N ILE A 349 -44.81 -8.28 10.58
CA ILE A 349 -45.60 -7.55 9.59
C ILE A 349 -44.79 -7.43 8.30
N ILE A 350 -45.48 -7.43 7.18
CA ILE A 350 -44.88 -7.26 5.85
C ILE A 350 -45.30 -5.90 5.33
N LEU A 351 -44.31 -5.08 4.97
CA LEU A 351 -44.50 -3.71 4.52
C LEU A 351 -43.87 -3.53 3.13
N ASP A 352 -44.40 -2.59 2.34
CA ASP A 352 -43.67 -2.07 1.20
C ASP A 352 -42.36 -1.48 1.67
N ALA A 353 -41.25 -1.87 1.03
CA ALA A 353 -39.93 -1.49 1.53
C ALA A 353 -39.70 0.01 1.59
N ILE A 354 -40.34 0.80 0.74
CA ILE A 354 -40.23 2.28 0.78
C ILE A 354 -40.76 2.88 2.09
N LYS A 355 -41.78 2.25 2.68
CA LYS A 355 -42.32 2.70 3.98
C LYS A 355 -41.35 2.53 5.15
N THR A 356 -40.33 1.68 4.98
CA THR A 356 -39.31 1.41 6.00
C THR A 356 -37.98 2.15 5.75
N LYS A 357 -37.99 3.14 4.86
CA LYS A 357 -36.79 3.90 4.48
C LYS A 357 -36.15 4.57 5.69
N ASP A 358 -36.92 5.27 6.50
CA ASP A 358 -36.38 6.01 7.66
C ASP A 358 -35.86 5.08 8.75
N PHE A 359 -36.47 3.89 8.91
CA PHE A 359 -35.95 2.86 9.80
C PHE A 359 -34.54 2.40 9.37
N PHE A 360 -34.33 2.08 8.09
CA PHE A 360 -33.02 1.64 7.62
C PHE A 360 -32.00 2.78 7.57
N ASP A 361 -32.38 3.99 7.22
CA ASP A 361 -31.49 5.18 7.23
C ASP A 361 -31.00 5.48 8.66
N LYS A 362 -31.80 5.19 9.67
CA LYS A 362 -31.45 5.37 11.09
C LYS A 362 -30.65 4.20 11.68
N ASN A 363 -30.97 2.96 11.32
CA ASN A 363 -30.50 1.77 12.01
C ASN A 363 -29.56 0.85 11.22
N ASN A 364 -29.33 1.13 9.93
CA ASN A 364 -28.38 0.38 9.11
C ASN A 364 -27.24 1.29 8.63
N ILE A 365 -26.00 0.82 8.74
CA ILE A 365 -24.81 1.60 8.42
C ILE A 365 -24.78 2.11 6.98
N ASN A 366 -25.32 1.34 6.04
CA ASN A 366 -25.42 1.68 4.62
C ASN A 366 -26.77 2.31 4.24
N GLY A 367 -27.62 2.60 5.24
CA GLY A 367 -28.95 3.19 5.03
C GLY A 367 -29.90 2.31 4.21
N TYR A 368 -31.00 2.92 3.79
CA TYR A 368 -31.98 2.30 2.93
C TYR A 368 -31.43 1.99 1.53
N ARG A 369 -31.88 0.89 0.96
CA ARG A 369 -31.71 0.56 -0.46
C ARG A 369 -33.03 0.05 -1.02
N SER A 370 -33.35 0.43 -2.25
CA SER A 370 -34.58 0.00 -2.93
C SER A 370 -34.76 -1.51 -2.88
N ALA A 371 -35.88 -1.93 -2.36
CA ALA A 371 -36.31 -3.31 -2.19
C ALA A 371 -37.81 -3.42 -2.47
N LYS A 372 -38.37 -4.63 -2.50
CA LYS A 372 -39.81 -4.85 -2.77
C LYS A 372 -40.59 -4.86 -1.47
N TYR A 373 -40.20 -5.73 -0.54
CA TYR A 373 -40.88 -5.92 0.73
C TYR A 373 -39.90 -5.83 1.89
N THR A 374 -40.42 -5.50 3.06
CA THR A 374 -39.72 -5.57 4.34
C THR A 374 -40.52 -6.44 5.31
N TYR A 375 -39.85 -7.47 5.84
CA TYR A 375 -40.31 -8.26 6.96
C TYR A 375 -39.85 -7.58 8.24
N ALA A 376 -40.79 -7.04 9.03
CA ALA A 376 -40.50 -6.28 10.22
C ALA A 376 -41.09 -6.94 11.48
N LEU A 377 -40.32 -6.95 12.57
CA LEU A 377 -40.77 -7.32 13.90
C LEU A 377 -41.26 -6.08 14.64
N ILE A 378 -42.44 -6.15 15.17
CA ILE A 378 -43.00 -5.17 16.10
C ILE A 378 -43.44 -5.88 17.38
N ASP A 379 -43.67 -5.14 18.44
CA ASP A 379 -44.25 -5.69 19.68
C ASP A 379 -45.59 -6.42 19.39
N LYS A 380 -45.79 -7.58 20.01
CA LYS A 380 -46.95 -8.43 19.75
C LYS A 380 -48.27 -7.71 20.06
N ASN A 381 -48.26 -6.87 21.09
CA ASN A 381 -49.44 -6.19 21.59
C ASN A 381 -49.68 -4.82 20.94
N LYS A 382 -48.74 -4.33 20.13
CA LYS A 382 -48.84 -3.03 19.46
C LYS A 382 -49.35 -3.16 18.05
N LYS A 383 -50.08 -2.14 17.58
CA LYS A 383 -50.33 -1.92 16.13
C LYS A 383 -49.16 -1.16 15.54
N TYR A 384 -48.86 -1.42 14.28
CA TYR A 384 -47.90 -0.63 13.54
C TYR A 384 -48.51 0.73 13.19
N VAL A 385 -47.87 1.79 13.63
CA VAL A 385 -48.26 3.17 13.34
C VAL A 385 -47.15 3.86 12.54
N SER A 386 -45.90 3.63 12.91
CA SER A 386 -44.74 4.29 12.31
C SER A 386 -43.50 3.40 12.34
N ASN A 387 -42.41 3.89 11.73
CA ASN A 387 -41.11 3.23 11.76
C ASN A 387 -40.52 3.10 13.18
N GLU A 388 -40.99 3.88 14.15
CA GLU A 388 -40.55 3.77 15.54
C GLU A 388 -41.06 2.49 16.23
N ASP A 389 -42.10 1.85 15.70
CA ASP A 389 -42.61 0.58 16.21
C ASP A 389 -41.78 -0.63 15.77
N ILE A 390 -40.94 -0.45 14.72
CA ILE A 390 -40.10 -1.51 14.18
C ILE A 390 -38.93 -1.77 15.12
N LEU A 391 -38.82 -3.01 15.59
CA LEU A 391 -37.76 -3.49 16.46
C LEU A 391 -36.59 -4.09 15.67
N MET A 392 -36.90 -4.82 14.60
CA MET A 392 -35.95 -5.44 13.70
C MET A 392 -36.60 -5.64 12.32
N ALA A 393 -35.83 -5.50 11.26
CA ALA A 393 -36.38 -5.68 9.91
C ALA A 393 -35.35 -6.22 8.92
N TYR A 394 -35.84 -7.01 7.94
CA TYR A 394 -35.10 -7.43 6.76
C TYR A 394 -35.87 -7.02 5.51
N SER A 395 -35.20 -6.29 4.58
CA SER A 395 -35.78 -5.96 3.28
C SER A 395 -35.30 -6.91 2.20
N ILE A 396 -36.22 -7.28 1.31
CA ILE A 396 -35.98 -8.28 0.26
C ILE A 396 -36.37 -7.74 -1.12
N LYS A 397 -35.69 -8.25 -2.14
CA LYS A 397 -36.01 -7.99 -3.55
C LYS A 397 -35.64 -9.20 -4.43
N LYS A 398 -36.02 -9.17 -5.70
CA LYS A 398 -35.50 -10.10 -6.71
C LYS A 398 -34.01 -9.83 -6.94
N PRO A 399 -33.13 -10.86 -6.94
CA PRO A 399 -31.70 -10.70 -7.16
C PRO A 399 -31.40 -10.15 -8.55
N PHE A 400 -30.39 -9.28 -8.63
CA PHE A 400 -29.94 -8.76 -9.93
C PHE A 400 -28.90 -9.67 -10.59
N PHE A 401 -27.96 -10.19 -9.80
CA PHE A 401 -26.86 -11.00 -10.31
C PHE A 401 -27.07 -12.51 -10.13
N ASN A 402 -27.72 -12.94 -9.04
CA ASN A 402 -27.91 -14.35 -8.70
C ASN A 402 -29.31 -14.79 -9.14
N LYS A 403 -29.49 -14.98 -10.44
CA LYS A 403 -30.81 -15.33 -11.05
C LYS A 403 -31.32 -16.72 -10.67
N ASP A 404 -30.45 -17.55 -10.13
CA ASP A 404 -30.71 -18.87 -9.57
C ASP A 404 -31.35 -18.84 -8.17
N CYS A 405 -31.41 -17.66 -7.55
CA CYS A 405 -32.11 -17.45 -6.28
C CYS A 405 -33.42 -16.66 -6.50
N GLU A 406 -34.44 -17.00 -5.74
CA GLU A 406 -35.73 -16.31 -5.82
C GLU A 406 -35.69 -14.91 -5.25
N ILE A 407 -34.97 -14.74 -4.13
CA ILE A 407 -34.83 -13.45 -3.46
C ILE A 407 -33.40 -13.14 -2.97
N GLU A 408 -33.13 -11.85 -2.82
CA GLU A 408 -31.95 -11.29 -2.17
C GLU A 408 -32.37 -10.51 -0.91
N ILE A 409 -31.78 -10.83 0.24
CA ILE A 409 -31.86 -9.95 1.42
C ILE A 409 -30.92 -8.76 1.18
N VAL A 410 -31.52 -7.57 1.10
CA VAL A 410 -30.81 -6.33 0.74
C VAL A 410 -30.28 -5.61 1.96
N ARG A 411 -31.07 -5.57 3.02
CA ARG A 411 -30.74 -4.93 4.30
C ARG A 411 -31.33 -5.71 5.44
N GLY A 412 -30.55 -5.80 6.52
CA GLY A 412 -31.02 -6.23 7.83
C GLY A 412 -30.60 -5.20 8.88
N ALA A 413 -31.48 -4.87 9.81
CA ALA A 413 -31.18 -3.97 10.92
C ALA A 413 -32.04 -4.27 12.15
N SER A 414 -31.45 -4.07 13.33
CA SER A 414 -32.18 -3.93 14.59
C SER A 414 -32.24 -2.46 14.98
N LYS A 415 -33.29 -2.03 15.67
CA LYS A 415 -33.41 -0.70 16.23
C LYS A 415 -32.25 -0.44 17.20
N ILE A 416 -31.60 0.71 17.08
CA ILE A 416 -30.51 1.12 17.98
C ILE A 416 -31.00 1.11 19.43
N GLY A 417 -30.17 0.56 20.32
CA GLY A 417 -30.48 0.42 21.75
C GLY A 417 -31.38 -0.75 22.11
N ILE A 418 -31.78 -1.57 21.12
CA ILE A 418 -32.60 -2.76 21.35
C ILE A 418 -31.90 -4.01 20.80
N GLN A 419 -31.90 -5.09 21.59
CA GLN A 419 -31.48 -6.41 21.13
C GLN A 419 -32.70 -7.35 21.05
N VAL A 420 -33.04 -7.78 19.83
CA VAL A 420 -34.14 -8.74 19.62
C VAL A 420 -33.58 -10.16 19.59
N ILE A 421 -33.70 -10.89 20.70
CA ILE A 421 -33.18 -12.25 20.85
C ILE A 421 -34.05 -13.23 20.05
N GLY A 422 -33.44 -13.96 19.09
CA GLY A 422 -34.15 -14.86 18.17
C GLY A 422 -34.89 -14.15 17.03
N GLY A 423 -34.78 -12.80 16.94
CA GLY A 423 -35.49 -12.02 15.93
C GLY A 423 -35.07 -12.36 14.50
N ALA A 424 -33.78 -12.50 14.26
CA ALA A 424 -33.25 -12.89 12.94
C ALA A 424 -33.80 -14.24 12.49
N SER A 425 -33.76 -15.24 13.35
CA SER A 425 -34.29 -16.59 13.05
C SER A 425 -35.79 -16.57 12.80
N LYS A 426 -36.54 -15.75 13.56
CA LYS A 426 -37.99 -15.62 13.37
C LYS A 426 -38.32 -15.03 11.98
N ILE A 427 -37.65 -13.96 11.58
CA ILE A 427 -37.84 -13.36 10.25
C ILE A 427 -37.39 -14.33 9.16
N TRP A 428 -36.24 -15.00 9.35
CA TRP A 428 -35.73 -15.97 8.39
C TRP A 428 -36.71 -17.10 8.13
N ASN A 429 -37.20 -17.72 9.20
CA ASN A 429 -38.18 -18.81 9.07
C ASN A 429 -39.47 -18.36 8.36
N GLU A 430 -39.89 -17.11 8.55
CA GLU A 430 -41.04 -16.57 7.84
C GLU A 430 -40.77 -16.38 6.34
N ILE A 431 -39.56 -15.89 6.00
CA ILE A 431 -39.11 -15.76 4.60
C ILE A 431 -39.09 -17.14 3.92
N LEU A 432 -38.60 -18.19 4.59
CA LEU A 432 -38.51 -19.54 4.04
C LEU A 432 -39.83 -20.25 3.88
N LYS A 433 -40.93 -19.76 4.47
CA LYS A 433 -42.27 -20.28 4.14
C LYS A 433 -42.72 -19.93 2.72
N THR A 434 -42.14 -18.87 2.16
CA THR A 434 -42.55 -18.32 0.86
C THR A 434 -41.52 -18.57 -0.24
N TYR A 435 -40.24 -18.65 0.13
CA TYR A 435 -39.13 -18.70 -0.83
C TYR A 435 -38.23 -19.90 -0.57
N ASN A 436 -37.90 -20.63 -1.63
CA ASN A 436 -37.05 -21.82 -1.57
C ASN A 436 -35.56 -21.50 -1.72
N SER A 437 -35.22 -20.33 -2.24
CA SER A 437 -33.81 -19.92 -2.40
C SER A 437 -33.61 -18.47 -2.10
N VAL A 438 -32.59 -18.22 -1.27
CA VAL A 438 -32.27 -16.88 -0.71
C VAL A 438 -30.78 -16.62 -0.81
N VAL A 439 -30.41 -15.48 -1.39
CA VAL A 439 -29.04 -14.98 -1.35
C VAL A 439 -28.94 -13.74 -0.47
N TYR A 440 -27.85 -13.65 0.27
CA TYR A 440 -27.53 -12.43 0.99
C TYR A 440 -26.02 -12.18 1.06
N TYR A 441 -25.67 -10.91 1.28
CA TYR A 441 -24.30 -10.45 1.37
C TYR A 441 -24.03 -9.87 2.75
N CYS A 442 -23.08 -10.49 3.46
CA CYS A 442 -22.60 -9.99 4.76
C CYS A 442 -21.41 -9.06 4.53
N ASP A 443 -21.48 -7.85 5.07
CA ASP A 443 -20.38 -6.89 5.03
C ASP A 443 -19.36 -7.21 6.12
N ASN A 444 -18.17 -7.65 5.73
CA ASN A 444 -17.09 -8.04 6.65
C ASN A 444 -16.52 -6.87 7.47
N ASN A 445 -16.82 -5.62 7.11
CA ASN A 445 -16.35 -4.49 7.90
C ASN A 445 -17.03 -4.39 9.26
N TYR A 446 -18.31 -4.81 9.35
CA TYR A 446 -19.14 -4.55 10.53
C TYR A 446 -19.78 -5.80 11.11
N TYR A 447 -20.01 -6.80 10.29
CA TYR A 447 -20.77 -7.98 10.68
C TYR A 447 -19.91 -9.24 10.64
N ASN A 448 -20.11 -10.09 11.61
CA ASN A 448 -19.56 -11.43 11.57
C ASN A 448 -20.63 -12.39 11.02
N ALA A 449 -20.24 -13.20 10.05
CA ALA A 449 -21.10 -14.24 9.50
C ALA A 449 -21.59 -15.24 10.56
N ASN A 450 -20.91 -15.34 11.70
CA ASN A 450 -21.38 -16.15 12.83
C ASN A 450 -22.80 -15.77 13.30
N SER A 451 -23.26 -14.54 13.01
CA SER A 451 -24.67 -14.17 13.23
C SER A 451 -25.62 -14.95 12.33
N PHE A 452 -25.14 -15.53 11.24
CA PHE A 452 -25.88 -16.31 10.28
C PHE A 452 -25.67 -17.83 10.42
N ILE A 453 -24.80 -18.27 11.35
CA ILE A 453 -24.69 -19.68 11.74
C ILE A 453 -26.06 -20.21 12.27
N PHE A 454 -26.92 -19.28 12.73
CA PHE A 454 -28.31 -19.59 13.08
C PHE A 454 -29.20 -19.86 11.85
N LEU A 455 -28.74 -19.52 10.66
CA LEU A 455 -29.41 -19.88 9.41
C LEU A 455 -28.93 -21.29 9.04
N LYS A 456 -29.42 -22.29 9.74
CA LYS A 456 -29.20 -23.69 9.40
C LYS A 456 -29.39 -23.83 7.88
N ASP A 457 -28.43 -24.43 7.20
CA ASP A 457 -28.48 -24.78 5.78
C ASP A 457 -28.11 -23.67 4.77
N ALA A 458 -27.70 -22.49 5.17
CA ALA A 458 -27.07 -21.54 4.26
C ALA A 458 -25.57 -21.86 4.06
N VAL A 459 -25.11 -21.83 2.81
CA VAL A 459 -23.74 -22.15 2.40
C VAL A 459 -22.98 -20.87 2.04
N LEU A 460 -21.73 -20.76 2.47
CA LEU A 460 -20.83 -19.70 2.04
C LEU A 460 -20.33 -20.02 0.62
N GLU A 461 -20.89 -19.38 -0.40
CA GLU A 461 -20.46 -19.58 -1.80
C GLU A 461 -19.26 -18.74 -2.22
N ALA A 462 -19.11 -17.55 -1.68
CA ALA A 462 -18.00 -16.67 -2.05
C ALA A 462 -17.63 -15.70 -0.94
N GLU A 463 -16.35 -15.37 -0.88
CA GLU A 463 -15.82 -14.27 -0.10
C GLU A 463 -14.88 -13.43 -0.96
N GLY A 464 -15.02 -12.12 -0.92
CA GLY A 464 -14.25 -11.26 -1.78
C GLY A 464 -14.04 -9.86 -1.22
N VAL A 465 -13.06 -9.16 -1.79
CA VAL A 465 -12.78 -7.76 -1.45
C VAL A 465 -13.84 -6.84 -2.05
N SER A 466 -14.07 -5.74 -1.36
CA SER A 466 -14.85 -4.62 -1.87
C SER A 466 -14.02 -3.34 -1.78
N PHE A 467 -14.50 -2.27 -2.38
CA PHE A 467 -13.85 -0.98 -2.30
C PHE A 467 -14.84 0.17 -2.45
N TRP A 468 -14.44 1.32 -1.94
CA TRP A 468 -15.09 2.60 -2.19
C TRP A 468 -14.23 3.47 -3.09
N ASN A 469 -14.85 4.39 -3.80
CA ASN A 469 -14.17 5.43 -4.56
C ASN A 469 -13.93 6.65 -3.66
N VAL A 470 -12.68 7.04 -3.52
CA VAL A 470 -12.23 8.19 -2.74
C VAL A 470 -11.94 9.34 -3.69
N TYR A 471 -12.71 10.39 -3.60
CA TYR A 471 -12.54 11.64 -4.33
C TYR A 471 -11.65 12.56 -3.48
N LEU A 472 -10.36 12.65 -3.82
CA LEU A 472 -9.36 13.30 -2.98
C LEU A 472 -9.62 14.79 -2.80
N ASN A 473 -9.96 15.50 -3.89
CA ASN A 473 -10.20 16.95 -3.88
C ASN A 473 -11.47 17.32 -3.10
N GLU A 474 -12.50 16.47 -3.18
CA GLU A 474 -13.79 16.69 -2.51
C GLU A 474 -13.79 16.15 -1.06
N LYS A 475 -12.75 15.42 -0.66
CA LYS A 475 -12.74 14.62 0.59
C LYS A 475 -14.01 13.78 0.76
N LEU A 476 -14.44 13.12 -0.31
CA LEU A 476 -15.70 12.42 -0.37
C LEU A 476 -15.51 10.95 -0.71
N ILE A 477 -16.24 10.09 0.02
CA ILE A 477 -16.31 8.66 -0.22
C ILE A 477 -17.64 8.33 -0.90
N LYS A 478 -17.56 7.64 -2.03
CA LYS A 478 -18.75 7.16 -2.75
C LYS A 478 -18.69 5.64 -2.94
N ASN A 479 -19.83 5.01 -2.90
CA ASN A 479 -19.95 3.59 -3.26
C ASN A 479 -19.51 3.37 -4.71
N ARG A 480 -19.01 2.16 -4.99
CA ARG A 480 -18.73 1.72 -6.35
C ARG A 480 -20.00 1.80 -7.19
N SER A 481 -19.96 2.57 -8.30
CA SER A 481 -21.01 2.58 -9.31
C SER A 481 -20.58 1.75 -10.51
N PRO A 482 -21.37 0.76 -10.95
CA PRO A 482 -21.06 -0.03 -12.15
C PRO A 482 -21.00 0.82 -13.43
N LYS A 483 -21.83 1.86 -13.52
CA LYS A 483 -21.98 2.72 -14.73
C LYS A 483 -20.79 3.66 -14.99
N ASN A 484 -19.91 3.89 -13.99
CA ASN A 484 -18.84 4.90 -14.06
C ASN A 484 -17.42 4.31 -14.06
N ASN A 485 -17.26 2.99 -14.18
CA ASN A 485 -15.95 2.34 -14.03
C ASN A 485 -14.90 2.79 -15.06
N SER A 486 -15.28 3.10 -16.30
CA SER A 486 -14.34 3.53 -17.34
C SER A 486 -13.88 4.99 -17.16
N LYS A 487 -14.79 5.90 -16.81
CA LYS A 487 -14.45 7.30 -16.54
C LYS A 487 -13.64 7.49 -15.26
N ILE A 488 -13.90 6.69 -14.25
CA ILE A 488 -13.21 6.74 -12.94
C ILE A 488 -11.79 6.14 -13.01
N LYS A 489 -11.53 5.19 -13.91
CA LYS A 489 -10.23 4.51 -14.01
C LYS A 489 -9.05 5.44 -14.34
N ASN A 490 -9.30 6.54 -15.03
CA ASN A 490 -8.26 7.45 -15.53
C ASN A 490 -8.16 8.77 -14.75
N ASP A 491 -9.03 9.01 -13.79
CA ASP A 491 -8.98 10.22 -12.97
C ASP A 491 -7.98 10.06 -11.81
N LYS A 492 -6.90 10.84 -11.87
CA LYS A 492 -5.84 10.86 -10.82
C LYS A 492 -6.36 11.29 -9.44
N ASN A 493 -7.48 12.00 -9.40
CA ASN A 493 -8.10 12.47 -8.16
C ASN A 493 -9.02 11.43 -7.51
N ILE A 494 -9.26 10.29 -8.18
CA ILE A 494 -10.10 9.21 -7.66
C ILE A 494 -9.24 7.99 -7.37
N LYS A 495 -9.22 7.57 -6.11
CA LYS A 495 -8.50 6.37 -5.69
C LYS A 495 -9.47 5.32 -5.16
N ARG A 496 -9.07 4.05 -5.21
CA ARG A 496 -9.80 2.94 -4.64
C ARG A 496 -9.32 2.69 -3.21
N LEU A 497 -10.24 2.74 -2.26
CA LEU A 497 -10.02 2.33 -0.89
C LEU A 497 -10.59 0.93 -0.71
N TYR A 498 -9.72 -0.07 -0.67
CA TYR A 498 -10.13 -1.46 -0.44
C TYR A 498 -10.48 -1.66 1.03
N ASN A 499 -11.55 -2.41 1.29
CA ASN A 499 -12.05 -2.68 2.63
C ASN A 499 -12.07 -4.19 2.93
N ALA A 500 -12.63 -4.60 4.07
CA ALA A 500 -12.68 -6.00 4.49
C ALA A 500 -13.56 -6.90 3.58
N GLY A 501 -14.30 -6.30 2.65
CA GLY A 501 -15.05 -7.02 1.65
C GLY A 501 -16.37 -7.60 2.13
N TYR A 502 -16.76 -8.71 1.55
CA TYR A 502 -18.06 -9.32 1.79
C TYR A 502 -17.98 -10.85 1.76
N GLN A 503 -18.97 -11.47 2.37
CA GLN A 503 -19.29 -12.89 2.20
C GLN A 503 -20.64 -13.02 1.50
N LYS A 504 -20.72 -13.90 0.51
CA LYS A 504 -21.95 -14.30 -0.18
C LYS A 504 -22.43 -15.61 0.42
N TRP A 505 -23.62 -15.60 0.97
CA TRP A 505 -24.27 -16.77 1.52
C TRP A 505 -25.52 -17.10 0.71
N VAL A 506 -25.74 -18.37 0.48
CA VAL A 506 -26.90 -18.86 -0.28
C VAL A 506 -27.58 -19.99 0.47
N TYR A 507 -28.89 -19.90 0.54
CA TYR A 507 -29.76 -20.97 0.99
C TYR A 507 -30.54 -21.52 -0.20
N ARG A 508 -30.65 -22.85 -0.30
CA ARG A 508 -31.50 -23.55 -1.25
C ARG A 508 -32.22 -24.70 -0.54
N ASN A 509 -33.54 -24.73 -0.63
CA ASN A 509 -34.34 -25.83 -0.09
C ASN A 509 -34.07 -27.10 -0.89
N GLY A 510 -33.79 -28.24 -0.22
CA GLY A 510 -33.61 -29.53 -0.87
C GLY A 510 -32.24 -29.78 -1.54
N CYS A 511 -31.24 -28.89 -1.37
CA CYS A 511 -29.87 -29.24 -1.72
C CYS A 511 -29.22 -29.98 -0.53
N ASP A 512 -29.01 -31.28 -0.69
CA ASP A 512 -28.17 -32.06 0.20
C ASP A 512 -26.80 -31.42 0.32
N LYS A 513 -26.25 -31.41 1.55
CA LYS A 513 -24.92 -30.91 1.83
C LYS A 513 -23.90 -31.75 1.04
N ILE A 514 -23.30 -31.15 0.01
CA ILE A 514 -22.09 -31.69 -0.62
C ILE A 514 -20.89 -31.47 0.26
#